data_941260c6eb255989009db3c3bebd609d
#
_entry.id   941260c6eb255989009db3c3bebd609d
#
_cell.length_a   1.000
_cell.length_b   1.000
_cell.length_c   1.000
_cell.angle_alpha   90.00
_cell.angle_beta   90.00
_cell.angle_gamma   90.00
#
_symmetry.space_group_name_H-M   'P 1'
#
loop_
_entity.id
_entity.type
_entity.pdbx_description
1 polymer ?
#
loop_
_entity_poly.entity_id
_entity_poly.type
_entity_poly.pdbx_seq_one_letter_code
_entity_poly.pdbx_strand_id
1 'polypeptide(L)'
;MNNFLKALGGYRSFKSANASDKQLVFYSESGQDWHHFSPLIKGMLDNYDHKIAYVSSDPNDPGLRLKDNKLTTYFIGSGVFRILFFQYLDTALCVLTMMDLDNFELKRSINNVHYVYLFHSLTSTHMVDNAESFDNYDSLLCAGPHQIKEIRARENYYKLPAKNLIAYGYHRLEELIELKYLKE
;
A
#
# COMPACT_ATOMS: atom_id res chain seq x y z
N MET A 1 -24.26 10.42 9.44
CA MET A 1 -23.87 11.02 8.13
C MET A 1 -23.58 9.90 7.17
N ASN A 2 -24.17 9.87 5.97
CA ASN A 2 -24.07 8.75 5.04
C ASN A 2 -22.60 8.56 4.60
N ASN A 3 -22.09 7.32 4.63
CA ASN A 3 -20.72 6.99 4.21
C ASN A 3 -20.42 7.44 2.77
N PHE A 4 -21.42 7.46 1.90
CA PHE A 4 -21.29 7.99 0.54
C PHE A 4 -20.88 9.47 0.51
N LEU A 5 -21.51 10.32 1.31
CA LEU A 5 -21.17 11.75 1.36
C LEU A 5 -19.78 11.98 1.95
N LYS A 6 -19.39 11.17 2.95
CA LYS A 6 -18.03 11.21 3.50
C LYS A 6 -16.99 10.80 2.44
N ALA A 7 -17.26 9.71 1.73
CA ALA A 7 -16.37 9.22 0.67
C ALA A 7 -16.23 10.23 -0.49
N LEU A 8 -17.33 10.87 -0.91
CA LEU A 8 -17.30 11.94 -1.89
C LEU A 8 -16.46 13.13 -1.41
N GLY A 9 -16.63 13.53 -0.14
CA GLY A 9 -15.84 14.58 0.48
C GLY A 9 -14.35 14.25 0.50
N GLY A 10 -13.99 13.04 0.95
CA GLY A 10 -12.61 12.58 0.99
C GLY A 10 -11.97 12.48 -0.41
N TYR A 11 -12.69 11.95 -1.39
CA TYR A 11 -12.22 11.90 -2.77
C TYR A 11 -11.98 13.31 -3.35
N ARG A 12 -12.94 14.24 -3.17
CA ARG A 12 -12.77 15.63 -3.63
C ARG A 12 -11.58 16.32 -2.94
N SER A 13 -11.44 16.13 -1.63
CA SER A 13 -10.33 16.68 -0.87
C SER A 13 -8.99 16.17 -1.37
N PHE A 14 -8.87 14.85 -1.63
CA PHE A 14 -7.68 14.27 -2.23
C PHE A 14 -7.38 14.87 -3.62
N LYS A 15 -8.39 14.98 -4.47
CA LYS A 15 -8.24 15.55 -5.83
C LYS A 15 -7.75 16.99 -5.80
N SER A 16 -8.23 17.80 -4.86
CA SER A 16 -7.88 19.22 -4.71
C SER A 16 -6.60 19.46 -3.92
N ALA A 17 -6.03 18.44 -3.28
CA ALA A 17 -4.77 18.56 -2.56
C ALA A 17 -3.60 18.92 -3.50
N ASN A 18 -2.64 19.71 -2.98
CA ASN A 18 -1.44 20.05 -3.75
C ASN A 18 -0.67 18.80 -4.17
N ALA A 19 -0.05 18.84 -5.33
CA ALA A 19 0.77 17.73 -5.81
C ALA A 19 1.86 17.33 -4.81
N SER A 20 2.50 18.32 -4.16
CA SER A 20 3.52 18.10 -3.12
C SER A 20 3.01 17.30 -1.92
N ASP A 21 1.72 17.37 -1.59
CA ASP A 21 1.13 16.76 -0.40
C ASP A 21 0.68 15.33 -0.64
N LYS A 22 0.72 14.86 -1.89
CA LYS A 22 0.29 13.53 -2.32
C LYS A 22 1.30 12.83 -3.25
N GLN A 23 2.57 13.16 -3.14
CA GLN A 23 3.64 12.48 -3.91
C GLN A 23 3.83 11.04 -3.47
N LEU A 24 3.56 10.74 -2.21
CA LEU A 24 3.59 9.41 -1.62
C LEU A 24 2.22 9.08 -1.05
N VAL A 25 1.58 8.09 -1.63
CA VAL A 25 0.25 7.61 -1.24
C VAL A 25 0.36 6.22 -0.64
N PHE A 26 -0.27 6.01 0.52
CA PHE A 26 -0.58 4.68 1.05
C PHE A 26 -2.07 4.45 0.87
N TYR A 27 -2.44 3.37 0.20
CA TYR A 27 -3.84 2.99 0.06
C TYR A 27 -4.14 1.73 0.88
N SER A 28 -5.15 1.84 1.73
CA SER A 28 -5.66 0.77 2.60
C SER A 28 -7.06 0.36 2.14
N GLU A 29 -7.24 -0.92 1.89
CA GLU A 29 -8.54 -1.48 1.56
C GLU A 29 -9.39 -1.68 2.82
N SER A 30 -8.75 -2.06 3.92
CA SER A 30 -9.40 -2.30 5.22
C SER A 30 -8.52 -1.83 6.38
N GLY A 31 -9.14 -1.60 7.55
CA GLY A 31 -8.41 -1.19 8.75
C GLY A 31 -7.35 -2.21 9.24
N GLN A 32 -7.37 -3.44 8.71
CA GLN A 32 -6.35 -4.45 9.00
C GLN A 32 -5.00 -4.12 8.34
N ASP A 33 -5.00 -3.42 7.21
CA ASP A 33 -3.79 -3.01 6.49
C ASP A 33 -2.94 -2.04 7.31
N TRP A 34 -3.58 -1.30 8.23
CA TRP A 34 -2.88 -0.36 9.11
C TRP A 34 -1.74 -0.99 9.90
N HIS A 35 -1.89 -2.23 10.36
CA HIS A 35 -0.84 -2.94 11.08
C HIS A 35 0.44 -3.15 10.25
N HIS A 36 0.28 -3.24 8.93
CA HIS A 36 1.39 -3.42 8.00
C HIS A 36 1.99 -2.09 7.56
N PHE A 37 1.16 -1.07 7.39
CA PHE A 37 1.60 0.27 6.99
C PHE A 37 2.19 1.08 8.13
N SER A 38 1.67 0.94 9.35
CA SER A 38 2.01 1.84 10.47
C SER A 38 3.50 1.90 10.79
N PRO A 39 4.28 0.80 10.78
CA PRO A 39 5.71 0.87 11.07
C PRO A 39 6.46 1.65 9.99
N LEU A 40 6.13 1.40 8.71
CA LEU A 40 6.73 2.08 7.57
C LEU A 40 6.40 3.57 7.59
N ILE A 41 5.13 3.92 7.76
CA ILE A 41 4.66 5.32 7.84
C ILE A 41 5.34 6.04 8.99
N LYS A 42 5.35 5.46 10.21
CA LYS A 42 6.00 6.07 11.37
C LYS A 42 7.49 6.28 11.13
N GLY A 43 8.19 5.24 10.66
CA GLY A 43 9.61 5.36 10.33
C GLY A 43 9.89 6.45 9.30
N MET A 44 9.01 6.64 8.31
CA MET A 44 9.14 7.71 7.34
C MET A 44 8.87 9.09 7.93
N LEU A 45 7.84 9.25 8.77
CA LEU A 45 7.51 10.52 9.43
C LEU A 45 8.61 10.97 10.39
N ASP A 46 9.25 10.01 11.08
CA ASP A 46 10.31 10.29 12.05
C ASP A 46 11.64 10.66 11.41
N ASN A 47 11.96 10.05 10.24
CA ASN A 47 13.30 10.14 9.67
C ASN A 47 13.39 11.00 8.40
N TYR A 48 12.26 11.34 7.77
CA TYR A 48 12.24 12.08 6.51
C TYR A 48 11.24 13.23 6.53
N ASP A 49 11.51 14.26 5.74
CA ASP A 49 10.62 15.42 5.59
C ASP A 49 9.73 15.29 4.33
N HIS A 50 9.10 14.11 4.17
CA HIS A 50 8.18 13.87 3.07
C HIS A 50 6.74 13.88 3.58
N LYS A 51 5.85 14.47 2.79
CA LYS A 51 4.41 14.42 3.07
C LYS A 51 3.83 13.11 2.56
N ILE A 52 2.93 12.54 3.35
CA ILE A 52 2.26 11.27 3.08
C ILE A 52 0.75 11.51 2.99
N ALA A 53 0.11 10.99 1.95
CA ALA A 53 -1.32 10.88 1.84
C ALA A 53 -1.75 9.45 2.18
N TYR A 54 -2.49 9.29 3.27
CA TYR A 54 -3.08 7.99 3.65
C TYR A 54 -4.53 7.94 3.19
N VAL A 55 -4.85 7.03 2.29
CA VAL A 55 -6.16 6.89 1.67
C VAL A 55 -6.76 5.55 2.09
N SER A 56 -7.98 5.54 2.60
CA SER A 56 -8.63 4.30 3.03
C SER A 56 -10.04 4.14 2.46
N SER A 57 -10.39 2.89 2.16
CA SER A 57 -11.75 2.48 1.81
C SER A 57 -12.61 2.09 3.02
N ASP A 58 -12.02 1.89 4.19
CA ASP A 58 -12.71 1.54 5.42
C ASP A 58 -12.92 2.77 6.31
N PRO A 59 -14.17 3.14 6.67
CA PRO A 59 -14.45 4.28 7.54
C PRO A 59 -13.95 4.09 8.98
N ASN A 60 -13.64 2.85 9.37
CA ASN A 60 -13.15 2.51 10.71
C ASN A 60 -11.63 2.32 10.78
N ASP A 61 -10.94 2.51 9.67
CA ASP A 61 -9.49 2.34 9.59
C ASP A 61 -8.77 3.19 10.64
N PRO A 62 -7.94 2.58 11.51
CA PRO A 62 -7.18 3.31 12.53
C PRO A 62 -6.25 4.37 11.94
N GLY A 63 -5.70 4.15 10.75
CA GLY A 63 -4.82 5.09 10.05
C GLY A 63 -5.47 6.43 9.75
N LEU A 64 -6.79 6.46 9.55
CA LEU A 64 -7.55 7.71 9.35
C LEU A 64 -7.57 8.62 10.59
N ARG A 65 -7.22 8.11 11.76
CA ARG A 65 -7.23 8.86 13.04
C ARG A 65 -5.85 9.42 13.40
N LEU A 66 -4.82 9.01 12.66
CA LEU A 66 -3.47 9.51 12.91
C LEU A 66 -3.41 11.01 12.59
N LYS A 67 -2.78 11.76 13.49
CA LYS A 67 -2.57 13.21 13.33
C LYS A 67 -1.08 13.48 13.32
N ASP A 68 -0.60 13.94 12.20
CA ASP A 68 0.77 14.41 12.01
C ASP A 68 0.76 15.55 10.98
N ASN A 69 1.67 16.51 11.10
CA ASN A 69 1.75 17.66 10.19
C ASN A 69 2.24 17.26 8.78
N LYS A 70 2.87 16.11 8.65
CA LYS A 70 3.34 15.54 7.37
C LYS A 70 2.40 14.46 6.81
N LEU A 71 1.31 14.12 7.52
CA LEU A 71 0.35 13.11 7.10
C LEU A 71 -1.03 13.72 6.90
N THR A 72 -1.62 13.51 5.73
CA THR A 72 -3.03 13.84 5.46
C THR A 72 -3.82 12.57 5.16
N THR A 73 -5.00 12.43 5.77
CA THR A 73 -5.81 11.21 5.66
C THR A 73 -7.09 11.46 4.87
N TYR A 74 -7.50 10.49 4.04
CA TYR A 74 -8.65 10.58 3.16
C TYR A 74 -9.46 9.29 3.21
N PHE A 75 -10.75 9.38 3.53
CA PHE A 75 -11.69 8.28 3.38
C PHE A 75 -12.41 8.38 2.03
N ILE A 76 -12.28 7.36 1.17
CA ILE A 76 -12.89 7.34 -0.17
C ILE A 76 -13.94 6.24 -0.35
N GLY A 77 -14.11 5.34 0.64
CA GLY A 77 -15.02 4.20 0.55
C GLY A 77 -14.60 3.16 -0.48
N SER A 78 -15.34 2.05 -0.53
CA SER A 78 -15.05 0.90 -1.39
C SER A 78 -15.81 0.90 -2.73
N GLY A 79 -16.58 1.95 -3.03
CA GLY A 79 -17.41 2.02 -4.23
C GLY A 79 -16.78 2.79 -5.39
N VAL A 80 -17.63 3.54 -6.10
CA VAL A 80 -17.25 4.30 -7.32
C VAL A 80 -16.04 5.22 -7.11
N PHE A 81 -15.89 5.83 -5.93
CA PHE A 81 -14.76 6.74 -5.68
C PHE A 81 -13.42 6.00 -5.59
N ARG A 82 -13.41 4.73 -5.14
CA ARG A 82 -12.23 3.86 -5.21
C ARG A 82 -11.81 3.62 -6.66
N ILE A 83 -12.75 3.27 -7.53
CA ILE A 83 -12.48 3.06 -8.95
C ILE A 83 -11.93 4.33 -9.59
N LEU A 84 -12.59 5.46 -9.37
CA LEU A 84 -12.14 6.77 -9.89
C LEU A 84 -10.79 7.19 -9.29
N PHE A 85 -10.54 6.88 -8.02
CA PHE A 85 -9.25 7.15 -7.38
C PHE A 85 -8.13 6.42 -8.11
N PHE A 86 -8.24 5.10 -8.31
CA PHE A 86 -7.19 4.33 -9.00
C PHE A 86 -7.05 4.77 -10.46
N GLN A 87 -8.15 4.96 -11.18
CA GLN A 87 -8.12 5.33 -12.60
C GLN A 87 -7.43 6.68 -12.85
N TYR A 88 -7.60 7.64 -11.93
CA TYR A 88 -7.09 9.02 -12.09
C TYR A 88 -6.09 9.41 -11.00
N LEU A 89 -5.48 8.44 -10.32
CA LEU A 89 -4.44 8.71 -9.34
C LEU A 89 -3.26 9.40 -10.03
N ASP A 90 -2.87 10.55 -9.48
CA ASP A 90 -1.73 11.33 -9.93
C ASP A 90 -0.81 11.52 -8.73
N THR A 91 0.18 10.66 -8.64
CA THR A 91 1.17 10.60 -7.56
C THR A 91 2.48 10.00 -8.09
N ALA A 92 3.59 10.31 -7.45
CA ALA A 92 4.85 9.67 -7.83
C ALA A 92 4.88 8.20 -7.40
N LEU A 93 4.35 7.88 -6.20
CA LEU A 93 4.45 6.55 -5.61
C LEU A 93 3.19 6.17 -4.84
N CYS A 94 2.68 4.95 -5.09
CA CYS A 94 1.52 4.39 -4.38
C CYS A 94 1.87 3.04 -3.77
N VAL A 95 1.75 2.92 -2.43
CA VAL A 95 2.03 1.72 -1.66
C VAL A 95 0.72 0.99 -1.34
N LEU A 96 0.66 -0.30 -1.63
CA LEU A 96 -0.52 -1.17 -1.48
C LEU A 96 -0.15 -2.47 -0.79
N THR A 97 -1.14 -3.10 -0.15
CA THR A 97 -1.12 -4.51 0.29
C THR A 97 -2.03 -5.39 -0.57
N MET A 98 -2.81 -4.79 -1.45
CA MET A 98 -3.77 -5.45 -2.29
C MET A 98 -3.10 -6.14 -3.48
N MET A 99 -3.40 -7.41 -3.70
CA MET A 99 -2.94 -8.19 -4.85
C MET A 99 -3.76 -7.88 -6.12
N ASP A 100 -3.33 -8.43 -7.26
CA ASP A 100 -4.07 -8.40 -8.52
C ASP A 100 -4.35 -7.00 -9.10
N LEU A 101 -3.47 -6.03 -8.81
CA LEU A 101 -3.54 -4.72 -9.44
C LEU A 101 -3.55 -4.87 -10.97
N ASP A 102 -4.47 -4.18 -11.64
CA ASP A 102 -4.71 -4.17 -13.09
C ASP A 102 -5.29 -5.48 -13.68
N ASN A 103 -5.39 -6.55 -12.90
CA ASN A 103 -5.93 -7.81 -13.39
C ASN A 103 -7.46 -7.85 -13.40
N PHE A 104 -8.11 -7.19 -12.43
CA PHE A 104 -9.56 -7.22 -12.23
C PHE A 104 -10.19 -5.81 -12.24
N GLU A 105 -10.94 -5.51 -11.19
CA GLU A 105 -11.73 -4.29 -11.06
C GLU A 105 -10.88 -3.03 -10.93
N LEU A 106 -9.77 -3.11 -10.20
CA LEU A 106 -8.91 -1.96 -9.94
C LEU A 106 -7.76 -1.90 -10.95
N LYS A 107 -7.87 -0.95 -11.85
CA LYS A 107 -6.89 -0.72 -12.91
C LYS A 107 -5.78 0.22 -12.45
N ARG A 108 -4.60 0.08 -13.04
CA ARG A 108 -3.53 1.09 -12.90
C ARG A 108 -4.03 2.43 -13.41
N SER A 109 -3.51 3.50 -12.84
CA SER A 109 -3.83 4.86 -13.28
C SER A 109 -3.44 5.09 -14.74
N ILE A 110 -4.19 5.97 -15.40
CA ILE A 110 -3.81 6.52 -16.72
C ILE A 110 -2.55 7.40 -16.62
N ASN A 111 -2.19 7.85 -15.42
CA ASN A 111 -0.98 8.62 -15.16
C ASN A 111 0.19 7.69 -14.83
N ASN A 112 1.41 8.22 -14.92
CA ASN A 112 2.62 7.46 -14.61
C ASN A 112 2.83 7.37 -13.10
N VAL A 113 2.24 6.36 -12.46
CA VAL A 113 2.35 6.08 -11.03
C VAL A 113 3.26 4.87 -10.82
N HIS A 114 4.22 4.98 -9.92
CA HIS A 114 5.04 3.86 -9.46
C HIS A 114 4.33 3.12 -8.34
N TYR A 115 3.90 1.87 -8.60
CA TYR A 115 3.18 1.05 -7.65
C TYR A 115 4.11 0.14 -6.86
N VAL A 116 3.97 0.18 -5.53
CA VAL A 116 4.77 -0.61 -4.59
C VAL A 116 3.84 -1.55 -3.84
N TYR A 117 4.10 -2.85 -3.92
CA TYR A 117 3.42 -3.84 -3.08
C TYR A 117 4.18 -4.05 -1.78
N LEU A 118 3.50 -3.97 -0.66
CA LEU A 118 4.03 -4.33 0.65
C LEU A 118 3.54 -5.74 1.02
N PHE A 119 4.47 -6.70 1.11
CA PHE A 119 4.13 -8.03 1.60
C PHE A 119 3.70 -7.99 3.07
N HIS A 120 2.55 -8.57 3.33
CA HIS A 120 1.92 -8.61 4.65
C HIS A 120 1.80 -10.04 5.22
N SER A 121 2.50 -11.00 4.59
CA SER A 121 2.59 -12.39 5.03
C SER A 121 3.97 -12.98 4.72
N LEU A 122 4.34 -14.05 5.45
CA LEU A 122 5.58 -14.84 5.23
C LEU A 122 5.36 -16.02 4.29
N THR A 123 4.19 -16.13 3.69
CA THR A 123 3.83 -17.24 2.81
C THR A 123 4.59 -17.19 1.48
N SER A 124 4.77 -18.36 0.87
CA SER A 124 5.27 -18.49 -0.50
C SER A 124 4.27 -17.90 -1.49
N THR A 125 4.75 -17.15 -2.47
CA THR A 125 3.93 -16.55 -3.53
C THR A 125 3.30 -17.60 -4.45
N HIS A 126 3.86 -18.82 -4.50
CA HIS A 126 3.34 -19.91 -5.33
C HIS A 126 2.16 -20.67 -4.70
N MET A 127 2.00 -20.58 -3.38
CA MET A 127 1.04 -21.44 -2.67
C MET A 127 -0.31 -20.76 -2.40
N VAL A 128 -0.36 -19.43 -2.35
CA VAL A 128 -1.51 -18.70 -1.82
C VAL A 128 -2.09 -17.74 -2.83
N ASP A 129 -1.25 -17.18 -3.68
CA ASP A 129 -1.60 -16.09 -4.57
C ASP A 129 -1.85 -16.59 -6.00
N ASN A 130 -2.67 -15.89 -6.74
CA ASN A 130 -2.78 -16.11 -8.17
C ASN A 130 -1.43 -15.87 -8.83
N ALA A 131 -1.12 -16.62 -9.87
CA ALA A 131 0.18 -16.56 -10.51
C ALA A 131 0.59 -15.15 -10.98
N GLU A 132 -0.37 -14.28 -11.30
CA GLU A 132 -0.16 -12.95 -11.87
C GLU A 132 -0.34 -11.81 -10.85
N SER A 133 -0.54 -12.14 -9.56
CA SER A 133 -0.92 -11.17 -8.52
C SER A 133 0.02 -9.98 -8.39
N PHE A 134 1.31 -10.17 -8.72
CA PHE A 134 2.35 -9.14 -8.58
C PHE A 134 2.87 -8.59 -9.90
N ASP A 135 2.37 -9.07 -11.05
CA ASP A 135 2.95 -8.75 -12.36
C ASP A 135 2.88 -7.26 -12.70
N ASN A 136 1.85 -6.58 -12.23
CA ASN A 136 1.58 -5.17 -12.51
C ASN A 136 2.14 -4.20 -11.44
N TYR A 137 3.01 -4.67 -10.54
CA TYR A 137 3.74 -3.83 -9.61
C TYR A 137 5.14 -3.50 -10.13
N ASP A 138 5.62 -2.29 -9.81
CA ASP A 138 6.95 -1.82 -10.19
C ASP A 138 8.01 -2.18 -9.14
N SER A 139 7.62 -2.17 -7.84
CA SER A 139 8.49 -2.55 -6.71
C SER A 139 7.74 -3.44 -5.73
N LEU A 140 8.49 -4.34 -5.07
CA LEU A 140 7.95 -5.22 -4.03
C LEU A 140 8.80 -5.11 -2.76
N LEU A 141 8.18 -4.78 -1.63
CA LEU A 141 8.79 -4.81 -0.31
C LEU A 141 8.61 -6.22 0.27
N CYS A 142 9.61 -7.08 0.10
CA CYS A 142 9.56 -8.50 0.40
C CYS A 142 9.80 -8.77 1.88
N ALA A 143 8.95 -9.60 2.49
CA ALA A 143 9.07 -9.99 3.88
C ALA A 143 10.21 -11.00 4.13
N GLY A 144 10.64 -11.73 3.09
CA GLY A 144 11.71 -12.70 3.20
C GLY A 144 12.41 -13.04 1.87
N PRO A 145 13.60 -13.66 1.94
CA PRO A 145 14.40 -13.95 0.75
C PRO A 145 13.77 -14.97 -0.19
N HIS A 146 12.85 -15.81 0.31
CA HIS A 146 12.11 -16.77 -0.51
C HIS A 146 11.23 -16.05 -1.53
N GLN A 147 10.51 -14.99 -1.12
CA GLN A 147 9.67 -14.20 -2.02
C GLN A 147 10.50 -13.55 -3.14
N ILE A 148 11.68 -13.02 -2.80
CA ILE A 148 12.60 -12.46 -3.81
C ILE A 148 12.99 -13.53 -4.84
N LYS A 149 13.34 -14.74 -4.38
CA LYS A 149 13.72 -15.86 -5.27
C LYS A 149 12.56 -16.29 -6.17
N GLU A 150 11.37 -16.39 -5.61
CA GLU A 150 10.15 -16.81 -6.32
C GLU A 150 9.74 -15.80 -7.40
N ILE A 151 9.74 -14.51 -7.07
CA ILE A 151 9.44 -13.45 -8.03
C ILE A 151 10.49 -13.43 -9.16
N ARG A 152 11.79 -13.53 -8.85
CA ARG A 152 12.84 -13.62 -9.87
C ARG A 152 12.71 -14.85 -10.77
N ALA A 153 12.33 -16.00 -10.19
CA ALA A 153 12.07 -17.21 -10.97
C ALA A 153 10.91 -17.01 -11.94
N ARG A 154 9.82 -16.38 -11.49
CA ARG A 154 8.67 -16.04 -12.33
C ARG A 154 9.04 -15.06 -13.44
N GLU A 155 9.72 -13.97 -13.13
CA GLU A 155 10.19 -12.98 -14.12
C GLU A 155 11.02 -13.66 -15.22
N ASN A 156 11.95 -14.55 -14.83
CA ASN A 156 12.80 -15.27 -15.78
C ASN A 156 12.00 -16.24 -16.65
N TYR A 157 11.07 -16.97 -16.06
CA TYR A 157 10.29 -17.99 -16.79
C TYR A 157 9.34 -17.37 -17.81
N TYR A 158 8.60 -16.32 -17.41
CA TYR A 158 7.60 -15.66 -18.26
C TYR A 158 8.16 -14.47 -19.04
N LYS A 159 9.45 -14.17 -18.93
CA LYS A 159 10.11 -13.01 -19.58
C LYS A 159 9.47 -11.67 -19.21
N LEU A 160 9.06 -11.53 -17.95
CA LEU A 160 8.47 -10.32 -17.43
C LEU A 160 9.53 -9.24 -17.18
N PRO A 161 9.16 -7.95 -17.20
CA PRO A 161 10.06 -6.88 -16.77
C PRO A 161 10.54 -7.09 -15.34
N ALA A 162 11.83 -6.85 -15.10
CA ALA A 162 12.39 -6.97 -13.76
C ALA A 162 11.85 -5.89 -12.84
N LYS A 163 11.30 -6.29 -11.69
CA LYS A 163 10.79 -5.41 -10.64
C LYS A 163 11.92 -4.98 -9.70
N ASN A 164 11.74 -3.89 -9.01
CA ASN A 164 12.61 -3.53 -7.89
C ASN A 164 12.20 -4.34 -6.65
N LEU A 165 13.02 -5.31 -6.23
CA LEU A 165 12.77 -6.16 -5.07
C LEU A 165 13.62 -5.70 -3.89
N ILE A 166 12.96 -5.36 -2.78
CA ILE A 166 13.60 -4.81 -1.59
C ILE A 166 13.38 -5.78 -0.43
N ALA A 167 14.45 -6.21 0.22
CA ALA A 167 14.39 -6.99 1.46
C ALA A 167 13.94 -6.06 2.60
N TYR A 168 12.64 -6.04 2.87
CA TYR A 168 12.02 -5.13 3.84
C TYR A 168 11.91 -5.77 5.23
N GLY A 169 11.66 -7.09 5.28
CA GLY A 169 11.38 -7.80 6.52
C GLY A 169 9.90 -7.91 6.85
N TYR A 170 9.59 -8.42 8.03
CA TYR A 170 8.21 -8.61 8.49
C TYR A 170 8.04 -8.11 9.93
N HIS A 171 7.58 -6.88 10.07
CA HIS A 171 7.52 -6.15 11.34
C HIS A 171 6.74 -6.90 12.44
N ARG A 172 5.65 -7.59 12.13
CA ARG A 172 4.90 -8.38 13.12
C ARG A 172 5.74 -9.49 13.77
N LEU A 173 6.68 -10.06 13.03
CA LEU A 173 7.60 -11.05 13.61
C LEU A 173 8.60 -10.37 14.55
N GLU A 174 9.09 -9.20 14.20
CA GLU A 174 9.99 -8.39 15.02
C GLU A 174 9.31 -8.00 16.34
N GLU A 175 8.07 -7.49 16.29
CA GLU A 175 7.26 -7.20 17.48
C GLU A 175 7.08 -8.44 18.40
N LEU A 176 6.82 -9.61 17.83
CA LEU A 176 6.66 -10.84 18.60
C LEU A 176 7.99 -11.28 19.28
N ILE A 177 9.11 -11.08 18.60
CA ILE A 177 10.45 -11.37 19.14
C ILE A 177 10.74 -10.43 20.31
N GLU A 178 10.50 -9.12 20.15
CA GLU A 178 10.69 -8.12 21.19
C GLU A 178 9.83 -8.42 22.44
N LEU A 179 8.55 -8.76 22.23
CA LEU A 179 7.65 -9.14 23.32
C LEU A 179 8.10 -10.40 24.08
N LYS A 180 8.82 -11.31 23.44
CA LYS A 180 9.40 -12.48 24.08
C LYS A 180 10.53 -12.08 25.02
N TYR A 181 11.45 -11.23 24.55
CA TYR A 181 12.58 -10.76 25.36
C TYR A 181 12.20 -9.82 26.50
N LEU A 182 11.05 -9.16 26.44
CA LEU A 182 10.53 -8.32 27.53
C LEU A 182 9.88 -9.15 28.67
N LYS A 183 9.65 -10.45 28.46
CA LYS A 183 9.03 -11.36 29.45
C LYS A 183 10.04 -12.28 30.14
N GLU A 184 11.28 -12.26 29.73
CA GLU A 184 12.42 -12.91 30.40
C GLU A 184 13.17 -11.91 31.29
#